data_8b62cfc4b1ffbf97f7c0b4fb496df80d
#
_entry.id   8b62cfc4b1ffbf97f7c0b4fb496df80d
#
_cell.length_a   1.000
_cell.length_b   1.000
_cell.length_c   1.000
_cell.angle_alpha   90.00
_cell.angle_beta   90.00
_cell.angle_gamma   90.00
#
_symmetry.space_group_name_H-M   'P 1'
#
loop_
_entity.id
_entity.type
_entity.pdbx_description
1 polymer ?
#
loop_
_entity_poly.entity_id
_entity_poly.type
_entity_poly.pdbx_seq_one_letter_code
_entity_poly.pdbx_strand_id
1 'polypeptide(L)'
;MLTGGTENYPSTQALSTHLEDLYGMSFGTNLATKGIGQVLNISSVCINETFLPYQENLLVQQIKMFNDVLFHPNVRNGKFDEQTFAIKKKELKERLIVQNDDKFMYGLDQLFKNMGEGGFLSISNNGYVEELDRITNEEVYKYLVECLENDVKHLYVVGDVDESIVDVFKENLIVTQYMDIHLK
;
A
#
# COMPACT_ATOMS: atom_id res chain seq x y z
N MET A 1 -5.64 2.25 -4.64
CA MET A 1 -6.15 1.07 -5.39
C MET A 1 -5.89 -0.23 -4.65
N LEU A 2 -4.70 -0.49 -4.14
CA LEU A 2 -4.31 -1.76 -3.48
C LEU A 2 -5.28 -2.23 -2.38
N THR A 3 -5.82 -1.31 -1.58
CA THR A 3 -6.82 -1.62 -0.54
C THR A 3 -8.27 -1.58 -1.04
N GLY A 4 -8.48 -1.53 -2.35
CA GLY A 4 -9.82 -1.47 -2.95
C GLY A 4 -10.53 -2.81 -3.07
N GLY A 5 -9.77 -3.91 -2.98
CA GLY A 5 -10.21 -5.29 -3.07
C GLY A 5 -9.19 -6.16 -3.80
N THR A 6 -9.30 -7.45 -3.57
CA THR A 6 -8.47 -8.50 -4.18
C THR A 6 -9.35 -9.50 -4.93
N GLU A 7 -8.76 -10.46 -5.60
CA GLU A 7 -9.54 -11.55 -6.24
C GLU A 7 -10.37 -12.34 -5.22
N ASN A 8 -9.81 -12.58 -4.01
CA ASN A 8 -10.48 -13.29 -2.93
C ASN A 8 -11.50 -12.41 -2.16
N TYR A 9 -11.21 -11.12 -2.05
CA TYR A 9 -12.03 -10.14 -1.34
C TYR A 9 -12.33 -8.96 -2.27
N PRO A 10 -13.33 -9.09 -3.17
CA PRO A 10 -13.49 -8.22 -4.34
C PRO A 10 -13.95 -6.78 -4.04
N SER A 11 -14.21 -6.43 -2.78
CA SER A 11 -14.58 -5.08 -2.38
C SER A 11 -13.82 -4.64 -1.12
N THR A 12 -13.75 -3.33 -0.89
CA THR A 12 -13.19 -2.75 0.34
C THR A 12 -13.90 -3.30 1.58
N GLN A 13 -15.23 -3.49 1.52
CA GLN A 13 -16.01 -4.03 2.63
C GLN A 13 -15.64 -5.51 2.91
N ALA A 14 -15.55 -6.34 1.86
CA ALA A 14 -15.17 -7.75 2.01
C ALA A 14 -13.76 -7.87 2.61
N LEU A 15 -12.83 -7.03 2.15
CA LEU A 15 -11.47 -6.98 2.69
C LEU A 15 -11.46 -6.53 4.16
N SER A 16 -12.21 -5.48 4.52
CA SER A 16 -12.31 -5.01 5.92
C SER A 16 -12.92 -6.07 6.83
N THR A 17 -14.00 -6.73 6.41
CA THR A 17 -14.62 -7.82 7.18
C THR A 17 -13.61 -8.95 7.42
N HIS A 18 -12.87 -9.35 6.40
CA HIS A 18 -11.84 -10.38 6.58
C HIS A 18 -10.73 -9.96 7.56
N LEU A 19 -10.29 -8.71 7.52
CA LEU A 19 -9.30 -8.20 8.49
C LEU A 19 -9.86 -8.15 9.91
N GLU A 20 -11.16 -7.87 10.08
CA GLU A 20 -11.84 -7.94 11.38
C GLU A 20 -11.92 -9.38 11.88
N ASP A 21 -12.21 -10.35 11.02
CA ASP A 21 -12.21 -11.78 11.33
C ASP A 21 -10.82 -12.29 11.75
N LEU A 22 -9.77 -11.64 11.28
CA LEU A 22 -8.38 -11.87 11.70
C LEU A 22 -8.00 -11.04 12.96
N TYR A 23 -8.91 -10.99 13.92
CA TYR A 23 -8.73 -10.29 15.21
C TYR A 23 -8.41 -8.79 15.07
N GLY A 24 -9.01 -8.14 14.08
CA GLY A 24 -8.78 -6.73 13.84
C GLY A 24 -7.40 -6.43 13.26
N MET A 25 -6.85 -7.34 12.46
CA MET A 25 -5.60 -7.10 11.73
C MET A 25 -5.70 -5.79 10.96
N SER A 26 -4.73 -4.91 11.15
CA SER A 26 -4.67 -3.69 10.36
C SER A 26 -3.87 -3.92 9.07
N PHE A 27 -4.28 -3.26 8.00
CA PHE A 27 -3.58 -3.24 6.73
C PHE A 27 -3.68 -1.85 6.11
N GLY A 28 -2.54 -1.25 5.79
CA GLY A 28 -2.52 0.11 5.29
C GLY A 28 -1.43 0.37 4.26
N THR A 29 -1.61 1.44 3.50
CA THR A 29 -0.63 1.92 2.52
C THR A 29 -0.37 3.39 2.74
N ASN A 30 0.88 3.79 2.64
CA ASN A 30 1.31 5.18 2.73
C ASN A 30 2.43 5.45 1.73
N LEU A 31 2.40 6.63 1.11
CA LEU A 31 3.45 7.11 0.20
C LEU A 31 4.26 8.19 0.92
N ALA A 32 5.58 8.08 0.85
CA ALA A 32 6.50 9.06 1.44
C ALA A 32 7.65 9.37 0.49
N THR A 33 8.07 10.63 0.42
CA THR A 33 9.31 11.02 -0.23
C THR A 33 10.49 10.75 0.70
N LYS A 34 11.51 10.04 0.21
CA LYS A 34 12.75 9.75 0.91
C LYS A 34 13.94 10.10 0.02
N GLY A 35 14.65 11.18 0.37
CA GLY A 35 15.76 11.66 -0.45
C GLY A 35 15.30 12.02 -1.86
N ILE A 36 15.79 11.29 -2.86
CA ILE A 36 15.52 11.54 -4.27
C ILE A 36 14.40 10.65 -4.86
N GLY A 37 13.77 9.81 -4.03
CA GLY A 37 12.75 8.86 -4.49
C GLY A 37 11.48 8.90 -3.66
N GLN A 38 10.45 8.26 -4.20
CA GLN A 38 9.22 7.96 -3.47
C GLN A 38 9.25 6.53 -2.99
N VAL A 39 8.73 6.29 -1.78
CA VAL A 39 8.64 4.97 -1.16
C VAL A 39 7.18 4.67 -0.87
N LEU A 40 6.66 3.62 -1.48
CA LEU A 40 5.38 3.06 -1.13
C LEU A 40 5.57 2.13 0.08
N ASN A 41 5.05 2.55 1.24
CA ASN A 41 5.02 1.72 2.42
C ASN A 41 3.69 0.97 2.48
N ILE A 42 3.78 -0.34 2.64
CA ILE A 42 2.63 -1.21 2.89
C ILE A 42 2.88 -1.86 4.25
N SER A 43 1.96 -1.68 5.18
CA SER A 43 2.11 -2.15 6.54
C SER A 43 0.90 -2.95 6.99
N SER A 44 1.16 -3.94 7.82
CA SER A 44 0.12 -4.69 8.52
C SER A 44 0.56 -4.94 9.95
N VAL A 45 -0.40 -4.89 10.86
CA VAL A 45 -0.18 -5.21 12.28
C VAL A 45 -1.23 -6.21 12.71
N CYS A 46 -0.82 -7.29 13.34
CA CYS A 46 -1.71 -8.28 13.95
C CYS A 46 -1.31 -8.52 15.41
N ILE A 47 -2.23 -9.09 16.18
CA ILE A 47 -1.94 -9.56 17.54
C ILE A 47 -1.01 -10.77 17.48
N ASN A 48 -0.13 -10.93 18.48
CA ASN A 48 0.67 -12.15 18.60
C ASN A 48 -0.22 -13.32 19.00
N GLU A 49 -0.06 -14.45 18.31
CA GLU A 49 -0.87 -15.68 18.49
C GLU A 49 -0.80 -16.24 19.92
N THR A 50 0.27 -15.96 20.68
CA THR A 50 0.40 -16.36 22.08
C THR A 50 -0.70 -15.79 22.98
N PHE A 51 -1.37 -14.71 22.57
CA PHE A 51 -2.48 -14.10 23.30
C PHE A 51 -3.85 -14.62 22.88
N LEU A 52 -3.91 -15.50 21.89
CA LEU A 52 -5.16 -16.07 21.41
C LEU A 52 -5.56 -17.33 22.16
N PRO A 53 -6.86 -17.61 22.31
CA PRO A 53 -7.34 -18.82 22.96
C PRO A 53 -7.11 -20.09 22.14
N TYR A 54 -6.85 -19.94 20.84
CA TYR A 54 -6.63 -21.02 19.90
C TYR A 54 -5.39 -20.71 19.06
N GLN A 55 -4.67 -21.77 18.64
CA GLN A 55 -3.56 -21.61 17.69
C GLN A 55 -4.15 -21.38 16.29
N GLU A 56 -3.96 -20.18 15.80
CA GLU A 56 -4.30 -19.78 14.43
C GLU A 56 -3.03 -19.20 13.82
N ASN A 57 -2.63 -19.65 12.65
CA ASN A 57 -1.43 -19.14 11.97
C ASN A 57 -1.66 -17.71 11.44
N LEU A 58 -1.85 -16.73 12.35
CA LEU A 58 -2.13 -15.33 11.97
C LEU A 58 -1.02 -14.72 11.13
N LEU A 59 0.23 -15.06 11.43
CA LEU A 59 1.37 -14.62 10.65
C LEU A 59 1.26 -15.10 9.18
N VAL A 60 0.94 -16.37 8.97
CA VAL A 60 0.73 -16.91 7.61
C VAL A 60 -0.46 -16.24 6.93
N GLN A 61 -1.53 -15.96 7.65
CA GLN A 61 -2.67 -15.21 7.10
C GLN A 61 -2.29 -13.77 6.73
N GLN A 62 -1.47 -13.12 7.56
CA GLN A 62 -0.94 -11.79 7.29
C GLN A 62 -0.07 -11.79 6.00
N ILE A 63 0.81 -12.76 5.83
CA ILE A 63 1.64 -12.92 4.63
C ILE A 63 0.77 -13.16 3.39
N LYS A 64 -0.25 -14.02 3.50
CA LYS A 64 -1.21 -14.25 2.40
C LYS A 64 -1.95 -12.97 2.01
N MET A 65 -2.30 -12.14 2.99
CA MET A 65 -2.91 -10.84 2.72
C MET A 65 -1.99 -9.92 1.90
N PHE A 66 -0.68 -9.88 2.19
CA PHE A 66 0.28 -9.16 1.34
C PHE A 66 0.29 -9.72 -0.09
N ASN A 67 0.29 -11.04 -0.27
CA ASN A 67 0.23 -11.65 -1.60
C ASN A 67 -1.05 -11.25 -2.33
N ASP A 68 -2.20 -11.37 -1.67
CA ASP A 68 -3.49 -11.05 -2.28
C ASP A 68 -3.54 -9.58 -2.73
N VAL A 69 -3.09 -8.67 -1.88
CA VAL A 69 -3.13 -7.23 -2.19
C VAL A 69 -2.14 -6.84 -3.27
N LEU A 70 -0.93 -7.41 -3.27
CA LEU A 70 0.13 -7.02 -4.20
C LEU A 70 0.04 -7.76 -5.54
N PHE A 71 -0.22 -9.05 -5.51
CA PHE A 71 -0.08 -9.91 -6.69
C PHE A 71 -1.43 -10.41 -7.24
N HIS A 72 -2.50 -10.35 -6.43
CA HIS A 72 -3.84 -10.78 -6.80
C HIS A 72 -4.90 -9.68 -6.55
N PRO A 73 -4.65 -8.42 -7.00
CA PRO A 73 -5.65 -7.37 -6.89
C PRO A 73 -6.89 -7.71 -7.74
N ASN A 74 -8.05 -7.14 -7.41
CA ASN A 74 -9.26 -7.31 -8.21
C ASN A 74 -9.13 -6.61 -9.56
N VAL A 75 -8.56 -7.33 -10.53
CA VAL A 75 -8.22 -6.85 -11.87
C VAL A 75 -8.87 -7.74 -12.92
N ARG A 76 -9.46 -7.13 -13.95
CA ARG A 76 -10.01 -7.82 -15.12
C ARG A 76 -9.55 -7.12 -16.39
N ASN A 77 -9.02 -7.89 -17.34
CA ASN A 77 -8.55 -7.36 -18.62
C ASN A 77 -7.54 -6.20 -18.49
N GLY A 78 -6.62 -6.29 -17.53
CA GLY A 78 -5.60 -5.27 -17.33
C GLY A 78 -6.11 -3.96 -16.67
N LYS A 79 -7.25 -4.01 -15.97
CA LYS A 79 -7.86 -2.89 -15.26
C LYS A 79 -8.35 -3.33 -13.90
N PHE A 80 -8.23 -2.45 -12.90
CA PHE A 80 -8.96 -2.61 -11.64
C PHE A 80 -10.47 -2.54 -11.88
N ASP A 81 -11.26 -3.01 -10.92
CA ASP A 81 -12.71 -2.81 -10.96
C ASP A 81 -13.06 -1.35 -11.20
N GLU A 82 -13.87 -1.10 -12.24
CA GLU A 82 -14.18 0.27 -12.69
C GLU A 82 -14.90 1.11 -11.63
N GLN A 83 -15.79 0.49 -10.87
CA GLN A 83 -16.52 1.18 -9.80
C GLN A 83 -15.54 1.56 -8.67
N THR A 84 -14.69 0.63 -8.25
CA THR A 84 -13.67 0.86 -7.23
C THR A 84 -12.68 1.94 -7.67
N PHE A 85 -12.24 1.91 -8.93
CA PHE A 85 -11.36 2.93 -9.49
C PHE A 85 -12.00 4.31 -9.45
N ALA A 86 -13.25 4.43 -9.90
CA ALA A 86 -13.98 5.70 -9.91
C ALA A 86 -14.15 6.29 -8.50
N ILE A 87 -14.51 5.44 -7.51
CA ILE A 87 -14.63 5.83 -6.11
C ILE A 87 -13.29 6.32 -5.57
N LYS A 88 -12.21 5.55 -5.75
CA LYS A 88 -10.88 5.92 -5.24
C LYS A 88 -10.31 7.16 -5.91
N LYS A 89 -10.55 7.35 -7.18
CA LYS A 89 -10.19 8.58 -7.92
C LYS A 89 -10.92 9.80 -7.36
N LYS A 90 -12.22 9.65 -7.08
CA LYS A 90 -13.05 10.72 -6.46
C LYS A 90 -12.56 11.03 -5.04
N GLU A 91 -12.35 10.02 -4.19
CA GLU A 91 -11.82 10.18 -2.83
C GLU A 91 -10.46 10.91 -2.83
N LEU A 92 -9.58 10.57 -3.76
CA LEU A 92 -8.29 11.26 -3.89
C LEU A 92 -8.48 12.72 -4.31
N LYS A 93 -9.36 12.99 -5.28
CA LYS A 93 -9.67 14.36 -5.73
C LYS A 93 -10.20 15.23 -4.58
N GLU A 94 -11.14 14.72 -3.81
CA GLU A 94 -11.70 15.40 -2.64
C GLU A 94 -10.64 15.68 -1.59
N ARG A 95 -9.75 14.69 -1.30
CA ARG A 95 -8.65 14.87 -0.37
C ARG A 95 -7.67 15.96 -0.82
N LEU A 96 -7.31 15.99 -2.08
CA LEU A 96 -6.40 17.00 -2.64
C LEU A 96 -7.02 18.42 -2.56
N ILE A 97 -8.31 18.54 -2.81
CA ILE A 97 -9.03 19.82 -2.68
C ILE A 97 -9.02 20.29 -1.22
N VAL A 98 -9.41 19.42 -0.28
CA VAL A 98 -9.43 19.74 1.16
C VAL A 98 -8.03 20.09 1.69
N GLN A 99 -6.99 19.39 1.23
CA GLN A 99 -5.62 19.70 1.61
C GLN A 99 -5.19 21.10 1.19
N ASN A 100 -5.65 21.60 0.05
CA ASN A 100 -5.37 22.96 -0.41
C ASN A 100 -6.11 24.04 0.41
N ASP A 101 -7.22 23.68 1.05
CA ASP A 101 -7.99 24.58 1.92
C ASP A 101 -7.36 24.69 3.33
N ASP A 102 -6.55 23.71 3.75
CA ASP A 102 -5.75 23.78 4.98
C ASP A 102 -4.56 24.74 4.79
N LYS A 103 -4.66 25.92 5.36
CA LYS A 103 -3.65 27.00 5.20
C LYS A 103 -2.25 26.58 5.71
N PHE A 104 -2.18 25.74 6.74
CA PHE A 104 -0.90 25.25 7.27
C PHE A 104 -0.27 24.25 6.31
N MET A 105 -1.02 23.26 5.86
CA MET A 105 -0.56 22.27 4.89
C MET A 105 -0.21 22.91 3.55
N TYR A 106 -1.01 23.86 3.09
CA TYR A 106 -0.71 24.66 1.89
C TYR A 106 0.61 25.44 2.06
N GLY A 107 0.81 26.08 3.20
CA GLY A 107 2.06 26.80 3.51
C GLY A 107 3.28 25.88 3.49
N LEU A 108 3.19 24.68 4.07
CA LEU A 108 4.25 23.66 4.02
C LEU A 108 4.53 23.21 2.57
N ASP A 109 3.50 22.95 1.78
CA ASP A 109 3.66 22.55 0.37
C ASP A 109 4.38 23.65 -0.42
N GLN A 110 4.00 24.93 -0.23
CA GLN A 110 4.68 26.07 -0.87
C GLN A 110 6.14 26.21 -0.39
N LEU A 111 6.41 25.96 0.90
CA LEU A 111 7.76 25.95 1.44
C LEU A 111 8.62 24.90 0.76
N PHE A 112 8.15 23.65 0.66
CA PHE A 112 8.87 22.57 -0.01
C PHE A 112 9.07 22.83 -1.50
N LYS A 113 8.08 23.38 -2.19
CA LYS A 113 8.20 23.79 -3.59
C LYS A 113 9.31 24.80 -3.79
N ASN A 114 9.38 25.82 -2.94
CA ASN A 114 10.40 26.88 -3.05
C ASN A 114 11.80 26.40 -2.59
N MET A 115 11.88 25.55 -1.57
CA MET A 115 13.16 24.99 -1.11
C MET A 115 13.73 23.96 -2.08
N GLY A 116 12.87 23.22 -2.76
CA GLY A 116 13.23 22.11 -3.63
C GLY A 116 13.28 22.49 -5.11
N GLU A 117 13.45 23.75 -5.49
CA GLU A 117 13.35 24.29 -6.85
C GLU A 117 13.98 23.37 -7.91
N GLY A 118 13.11 22.71 -8.72
CA GLY A 118 13.52 21.74 -9.73
C GLY A 118 13.94 20.36 -9.21
N GLY A 119 13.87 20.09 -7.90
CA GLY A 119 14.25 18.82 -7.29
C GLY A 119 13.04 18.03 -6.72
N PHE A 120 13.31 16.85 -6.20
CA PHE A 120 12.29 15.91 -5.71
C PHE A 120 11.46 16.45 -4.53
N LEU A 121 12.01 17.36 -3.73
CA LEU A 121 11.28 18.00 -2.62
C LEU A 121 10.11 18.89 -3.10
N SER A 122 10.17 19.36 -4.34
CA SER A 122 9.10 20.17 -4.92
C SER A 122 7.91 19.35 -5.42
N ILE A 123 8.03 18.01 -5.46
CA ILE A 123 6.97 17.12 -5.96
C ILE A 123 6.05 16.76 -4.79
N SER A 124 4.75 17.03 -4.92
CA SER A 124 3.76 16.63 -3.93
C SER A 124 3.64 15.11 -3.83
N ASN A 125 3.67 14.58 -2.61
CA ASN A 125 3.46 13.14 -2.36
C ASN A 125 2.09 12.63 -2.82
N ASN A 126 1.10 13.51 -2.85
CA ASN A 126 -0.28 13.14 -3.20
C ASN A 126 -0.61 13.43 -4.67
N GLY A 127 0.32 14.03 -5.43
CA GLY A 127 0.07 14.46 -6.80
C GLY A 127 -0.70 15.78 -6.88
N TYR A 128 -1.30 16.04 -8.04
CA TYR A 128 -1.96 17.29 -8.36
C TYR A 128 -3.35 17.03 -8.92
N VAL A 129 -4.32 17.89 -8.55
CA VAL A 129 -5.73 17.76 -8.97
C VAL A 129 -5.85 17.81 -10.50
N GLU A 130 -5.06 18.68 -11.14
CA GLU A 130 -5.07 18.91 -12.59
C GLU A 130 -4.63 17.70 -13.40
N GLU A 131 -3.78 16.86 -12.82
CA GLU A 131 -3.27 15.64 -13.46
C GLU A 131 -4.21 14.46 -13.29
N LEU A 132 -4.99 14.46 -12.21
CA LEU A 132 -5.82 13.33 -11.82
C LEU A 132 -6.82 12.94 -12.92
N ASP A 133 -7.41 13.91 -13.61
CA ASP A 133 -8.42 13.64 -14.64
C ASP A 133 -7.84 12.90 -15.86
N ARG A 134 -6.53 13.00 -16.10
CA ARG A 134 -5.82 12.32 -17.20
C ARG A 134 -5.45 10.89 -16.87
N ILE A 135 -5.37 10.53 -15.59
CA ILE A 135 -4.97 9.19 -15.14
C ILE A 135 -6.09 8.19 -15.47
N THR A 136 -5.72 7.14 -16.20
CA THR A 136 -6.62 6.04 -16.58
C THR A 136 -6.43 4.82 -15.70
N ASN A 137 -7.45 3.98 -15.62
CA ASN A 137 -7.42 2.73 -14.86
C ASN A 137 -6.33 1.77 -15.35
N GLU A 138 -6.16 1.68 -16.68
CA GLU A 138 -5.13 0.83 -17.30
C GLU A 138 -3.71 1.28 -16.94
N GLU A 139 -3.46 2.59 -16.97
CA GLU A 139 -2.14 3.15 -16.62
C GLU A 139 -1.79 2.87 -15.15
N VAL A 140 -2.76 2.97 -14.23
CA VAL A 140 -2.53 2.67 -12.80
C VAL A 140 -2.19 1.20 -12.61
N TYR A 141 -2.88 0.29 -13.29
CA TYR A 141 -2.55 -1.13 -13.20
C TYR A 141 -1.18 -1.45 -13.82
N LYS A 142 -0.91 -0.92 -15.01
CA LYS A 142 0.39 -1.08 -15.67
C LYS A 142 1.54 -0.59 -14.79
N TYR A 143 1.36 0.57 -14.16
CA TYR A 143 2.35 1.13 -13.24
C TYR A 143 2.56 0.24 -11.99
N LEU A 144 1.50 -0.34 -11.43
CA LEU A 144 1.64 -1.31 -10.35
C LEU A 144 2.51 -2.50 -10.76
N VAL A 145 2.24 -3.08 -11.92
CA VAL A 145 3.03 -4.22 -12.45
C VAL A 145 4.49 -3.82 -12.62
N GLU A 146 4.75 -2.64 -13.20
CA GLU A 146 6.09 -2.11 -13.42
C GLU A 146 6.86 -1.93 -12.10
N CYS A 147 6.21 -1.37 -11.06
CA CYS A 147 6.79 -1.26 -9.72
C CYS A 147 7.08 -2.64 -9.09
N LEU A 148 6.15 -3.60 -9.24
CA LEU A 148 6.36 -4.95 -8.71
C LEU A 148 7.50 -5.70 -9.39
N GLU A 149 7.76 -5.43 -10.66
CA GLU A 149 8.84 -6.05 -11.42
C GLU A 149 10.20 -5.39 -11.21
N ASN A 150 10.25 -4.07 -11.12
CA ASN A 150 11.51 -3.32 -11.25
C ASN A 150 11.97 -2.63 -9.96
N ASP A 151 11.06 -2.29 -9.04
CA ASP A 151 11.45 -1.56 -7.84
C ASP A 151 12.13 -2.46 -6.81
N VAL A 152 13.06 -1.90 -6.04
CA VAL A 152 13.68 -2.56 -4.89
C VAL A 152 12.66 -2.65 -3.76
N LYS A 153 12.58 -3.81 -3.11
CA LYS A 153 11.65 -4.09 -2.03
C LYS A 153 12.40 -4.46 -0.76
N HIS A 154 12.01 -3.85 0.35
CA HIS A 154 12.50 -4.18 1.67
C HIS A 154 11.34 -4.62 2.54
N LEU A 155 11.43 -5.81 3.11
CA LEU A 155 10.47 -6.32 4.08
C LEU A 155 11.05 -6.16 5.50
N TYR A 156 10.34 -5.43 6.35
CA TYR A 156 10.68 -5.27 7.76
C TYR A 156 9.69 -6.04 8.61
N VAL A 157 10.19 -6.91 9.47
CA VAL A 157 9.40 -7.65 10.45
C VAL A 157 9.82 -7.19 11.84
N VAL A 158 8.86 -6.71 12.62
CA VAL A 158 9.09 -6.17 13.96
C VAL A 158 8.13 -6.83 14.95
N GLY A 159 8.65 -7.42 16.01
CA GLY A 159 7.83 -8.06 17.03
C GLY A 159 8.59 -9.15 17.80
N ASP A 160 7.84 -9.95 18.55
CA ASP A 160 8.37 -11.13 19.25
C ASP A 160 8.48 -12.28 18.24
N VAL A 161 9.55 -12.24 17.46
CA VAL A 161 9.84 -13.19 16.36
C VAL A 161 11.30 -13.63 16.43
N ASP A 162 11.55 -14.86 16.03
CA ASP A 162 12.90 -15.41 15.90
C ASP A 162 13.31 -15.54 14.41
N GLU A 163 14.53 -16.02 14.17
CA GLU A 163 15.06 -16.12 12.81
C GLU A 163 14.30 -17.11 11.91
N SER A 164 13.54 -18.05 12.49
CA SER A 164 12.77 -19.04 11.71
C SER A 164 11.65 -18.38 10.90
N ILE A 165 11.23 -17.18 11.29
CA ILE A 165 10.22 -16.41 10.56
C ILE A 165 10.64 -16.13 9.10
N VAL A 166 11.93 -16.02 8.83
CA VAL A 166 12.46 -15.80 7.47
C VAL A 166 12.05 -16.95 6.54
N ASP A 167 12.07 -18.17 7.04
CA ASP A 167 11.68 -19.33 6.24
C ASP A 167 10.15 -19.33 6.01
N VAL A 168 9.36 -18.93 7.02
CA VAL A 168 7.91 -18.76 6.86
C VAL A 168 7.60 -17.73 5.78
N PHE A 169 8.33 -16.61 5.75
CA PHE A 169 8.17 -15.62 4.68
C PHE A 169 8.57 -16.16 3.31
N LYS A 170 9.72 -16.86 3.21
CA LYS A 170 10.17 -17.46 1.94
C LYS A 170 9.18 -18.49 1.37
N GLU A 171 8.53 -19.26 2.25
CA GLU A 171 7.56 -20.27 1.86
C GLU A 171 6.20 -19.70 1.46
N ASN A 172 5.79 -18.59 2.08
CA ASN A 172 4.42 -18.08 1.98
C ASN A 172 4.30 -16.75 1.22
N LEU A 173 5.37 -15.94 1.13
CA LEU A 173 5.36 -14.70 0.36
C LEU A 173 5.85 -14.95 -1.07
N ILE A 174 5.17 -14.38 -2.05
CA ILE A 174 5.68 -14.33 -3.43
C ILE A 174 6.91 -13.42 -3.43
N VAL A 175 8.09 -14.05 -3.44
CA VAL A 175 9.37 -13.33 -3.46
C VAL A 175 9.65 -12.90 -4.88
N THR A 176 9.76 -11.59 -5.08
CA THR A 176 10.18 -11.01 -6.36
C THR A 176 11.69 -10.78 -6.38
N GLN A 177 12.25 -10.62 -7.55
CA GLN A 177 13.62 -10.14 -7.71
C GLN A 177 13.79 -8.80 -6.95
N TYR A 178 14.91 -8.59 -6.26
CA TYR A 178 15.20 -7.36 -5.45
C TYR A 178 14.38 -7.22 -4.15
N MET A 179 14.18 -8.30 -3.41
CA MET A 179 13.56 -8.25 -2.08
C MET A 179 14.56 -8.63 -0.99
N ASP A 180 14.75 -7.73 -0.01
CA ASP A 180 15.55 -7.95 1.20
C ASP A 180 14.64 -8.04 2.43
N ILE A 181 14.91 -8.99 3.34
CA ILE A 181 14.15 -9.20 4.58
C ILE A 181 14.98 -8.72 5.76
N HIS A 182 14.40 -7.86 6.59
CA HIS A 182 15.01 -7.29 7.79
C HIS A 182 14.18 -7.64 9.03
N LEU A 183 14.82 -8.19 10.06
CA LEU A 183 14.21 -8.47 11.36
C LEU A 183 14.60 -7.39 12.38
N LYS A 184 13.65 -6.99 13.24
CA LYS A 184 13.87 -6.08 14.35
C LYS A 184 13.03 -6.47 15.55
#